data_3362bca8df5d5cfd0892e66ffa43edb4
#
_entry.id   3362bca8df5d5cfd0892e66ffa43edb4
#
_cell.length_a   1.000
_cell.length_b   1.000
_cell.length_c   1.000
_cell.angle_alpha   90.00
_cell.angle_beta   90.00
_cell.angle_gamma   90.00
#
_symmetry.space_group_name_H-M   'P 1'
#
loop_
_entity.id
_entity.type
_entity.pdbx_description
1 polymer ?
#
loop_
_entity_poly.entity_id
_entity_poly.type
_entity_poly.pdbx_seq_one_letter_code
_entity_poly.pdbx_strand_id
1 'polypeptide(L)'
;AMIYTTNQQEALDYRDGNLLIIACAGSGKTQVLSRRIALLVSEGVPKESIIAFTFTDMAAGELKSRIRKELASLREEGRIDDASLGEIYIGTIHSFSLQLLKEIHPSYRNYDIIDEKRQAAIIVSKYLDFGLDKLQGANSKIETIRRFIETLNIIYRENLDVDNFKNQDLINSVHQYQNFIKQRPNCFLTFDEIIAELTSVIESNEAIRAQVQNRFTNIFVDEYQDVDDRQEQLIRLLSNDGQTAVVCAVGDDDQAIYRFRGATVTNILTFENRYPSVKRITLSTNFRSSHAIVEIANAAVSGQRIGRRNILGLHRRLPKTMKAQHYNVATNQFEETMAEHGDVWNCTFSSENQEANFIADRIQELLGIPWNSAGTLRGLSYADMSILCRSLNYTKAITDELDRRNIPYIIKGSKGLFESAEIKVVHAAFCLLFDSQYVTPDPNQFDRYTFYDEAATRD
;
A
#
# COMPACT_ATOMS: atom_id res chain seq x y z
N ALA A 1 5.49 -26.45 -16.55
CA ALA A 1 4.31 -25.98 -15.82
C ALA A 1 4.68 -25.68 -14.37
N MET A 2 4.15 -24.60 -13.80
CA MET A 2 4.35 -24.30 -12.38
C MET A 2 3.58 -25.33 -11.54
N ILE A 3 4.20 -25.80 -10.47
CA ILE A 3 3.59 -26.77 -9.57
C ILE A 3 3.04 -25.99 -8.36
N TYR A 4 1.79 -26.26 -8.02
CA TYR A 4 1.07 -25.63 -6.93
C TYR A 4 0.91 -26.59 -5.75
N THR A 5 0.93 -26.07 -4.52
CA THR A 5 0.53 -26.83 -3.35
C THR A 5 -0.97 -27.11 -3.38
N THR A 6 -1.42 -28.07 -2.59
CA THR A 6 -2.86 -28.41 -2.49
C THR A 6 -3.73 -27.17 -2.18
N ASN A 7 -3.30 -26.32 -1.22
CA ASN A 7 -4.06 -25.12 -0.86
C ASN A 7 -4.01 -24.05 -1.96
N GLN A 8 -2.87 -23.93 -2.66
CA GLN A 8 -2.80 -23.04 -3.83
C GLN A 8 -3.75 -23.52 -4.93
N GLN A 9 -3.75 -24.83 -5.22
CA GLN A 9 -4.65 -25.41 -6.22
C GLN A 9 -6.12 -25.22 -5.82
N GLU A 10 -6.49 -25.46 -4.56
CA GLU A 10 -7.82 -25.20 -4.05
C GLU A 10 -8.23 -23.74 -4.25
N ALA A 11 -7.32 -22.79 -3.99
CA ALA A 11 -7.59 -21.37 -4.22
C ALA A 11 -7.75 -21.03 -5.71
N LEU A 12 -7.06 -21.73 -6.60
CA LEU A 12 -7.20 -21.57 -8.05
C LEU A 12 -8.53 -22.10 -8.58
N ASP A 13 -9.03 -23.21 -8.01
CA ASP A 13 -10.19 -23.94 -8.53
C ASP A 13 -11.53 -23.49 -7.92
N TYR A 14 -11.51 -22.88 -6.74
CA TYR A 14 -12.73 -22.46 -6.06
C TYR A 14 -13.55 -21.43 -6.84
N ARG A 15 -14.87 -21.68 -7.04
CA ARG A 15 -15.81 -20.80 -7.78
C ARG A 15 -17.13 -20.52 -7.05
N ASP A 16 -17.40 -21.19 -5.91
CA ASP A 16 -18.74 -21.26 -5.31
C ASP A 16 -19.11 -20.05 -4.42
N GLY A 17 -18.35 -18.96 -4.47
CA GLY A 17 -18.64 -17.75 -3.68
C GLY A 17 -17.41 -16.90 -3.38
N ASN A 18 -17.54 -16.09 -2.34
CA ASN A 18 -16.46 -15.20 -1.90
C ASN A 18 -15.28 -15.99 -1.34
N LEU A 19 -14.08 -15.46 -1.49
CA LEU A 19 -12.85 -16.16 -1.14
C LEU A 19 -11.94 -15.27 -0.30
N LEU A 20 -11.53 -15.77 0.85
CA LEU A 20 -10.49 -15.18 1.69
C LEU A 20 -9.23 -16.04 1.63
N ILE A 21 -8.17 -15.53 1.05
CA ILE A 21 -6.86 -16.19 1.00
C ILE A 21 -5.96 -15.56 2.05
N ILE A 22 -5.69 -16.29 3.12
CA ILE A 22 -4.68 -15.90 4.11
C ILE A 22 -3.33 -16.39 3.61
N ALA A 23 -2.54 -15.47 3.08
CA ALA A 23 -1.31 -15.78 2.36
C ALA A 23 -0.10 -15.32 3.16
N CYS A 24 0.53 -16.23 3.90
CA CYS A 24 1.76 -15.96 4.63
C CYS A 24 2.86 -15.38 3.72
N ALA A 25 3.83 -14.70 4.32
CA ALA A 25 4.98 -14.17 3.59
C ALA A 25 5.65 -15.25 2.72
N GLY A 26 5.99 -14.92 1.49
CA GLY A 26 6.67 -15.85 0.57
C GLY A 26 5.85 -17.02 0.06
N SER A 27 4.51 -17.05 0.29
CA SER A 27 3.62 -18.16 -0.11
C SER A 27 3.16 -18.15 -1.57
N GLY A 28 3.65 -17.21 -2.39
CA GLY A 28 3.25 -17.11 -3.79
C GLY A 28 1.89 -16.44 -3.99
N LYS A 29 1.45 -15.60 -3.05
CA LYS A 29 0.22 -14.82 -3.07
C LYS A 29 -0.11 -14.21 -4.44
N THR A 30 0.79 -13.37 -4.97
CA THR A 30 0.60 -12.68 -6.25
C THR A 30 0.55 -13.66 -7.43
N GLN A 31 1.25 -14.79 -7.34
CA GLN A 31 1.21 -15.84 -8.35
C GLN A 31 -0.16 -16.52 -8.40
N VAL A 32 -0.70 -16.91 -7.24
CA VAL A 32 -2.05 -17.50 -7.15
C VAL A 32 -3.10 -16.51 -7.66
N LEU A 33 -3.01 -15.24 -7.26
CA LEU A 33 -3.94 -14.20 -7.70
C LEU A 33 -3.89 -14.03 -9.22
N SER A 34 -2.70 -13.91 -9.81
CA SER A 34 -2.51 -13.74 -11.26
C SER A 34 -3.06 -14.93 -12.06
N ARG A 35 -2.74 -16.15 -11.62
CA ARG A 35 -3.20 -17.38 -12.29
C ARG A 35 -4.73 -17.51 -12.16
N ARG A 36 -5.32 -17.21 -11.00
CA ARG A 36 -6.77 -17.27 -10.80
C ARG A 36 -7.51 -16.31 -11.74
N ILE A 37 -7.03 -15.06 -11.88
CA ILE A 37 -7.60 -14.09 -12.82
C ILE A 37 -7.52 -14.61 -14.25
N ALA A 38 -6.37 -15.14 -14.66
CA ALA A 38 -6.20 -15.68 -16.01
C ALA A 38 -7.10 -16.90 -16.26
N LEU A 39 -7.30 -17.77 -15.26
CA LEU A 39 -8.21 -18.92 -15.36
C LEU A 39 -9.66 -18.46 -15.55
N LEU A 40 -10.14 -17.44 -14.82
CA LEU A 40 -11.47 -16.90 -15.01
C LEU A 40 -11.68 -16.36 -16.43
N VAL A 41 -10.69 -15.67 -16.99
CA VAL A 41 -10.73 -15.23 -18.39
C VAL A 41 -10.83 -16.44 -19.34
N SER A 42 -10.09 -17.51 -19.06
CA SER A 42 -10.14 -18.74 -19.88
C SER A 42 -11.47 -19.52 -19.76
N GLU A 43 -12.22 -19.25 -18.70
CA GLU A 43 -13.55 -19.79 -18.43
C GLU A 43 -14.67 -18.92 -19.03
N GLY A 44 -14.31 -17.82 -19.72
CA GLY A 44 -15.25 -16.94 -20.42
C GLY A 44 -15.76 -15.76 -19.59
N VAL A 45 -15.17 -15.47 -18.42
CA VAL A 45 -15.52 -14.26 -17.66
C VAL A 45 -15.08 -13.03 -18.45
N PRO A 46 -15.99 -12.06 -18.73
CA PRO A 46 -15.65 -10.85 -19.46
C PRO A 46 -14.55 -10.05 -18.77
N LYS A 47 -13.52 -9.64 -19.50
CA LYS A 47 -12.36 -8.91 -18.97
C LYS A 47 -12.79 -7.59 -18.30
N GLU A 48 -13.74 -6.88 -18.87
CA GLU A 48 -14.28 -5.62 -18.38
C GLU A 48 -15.08 -5.76 -17.08
N SER A 49 -15.47 -6.97 -16.71
CA SER A 49 -16.17 -7.26 -15.47
C SER A 49 -15.23 -7.62 -14.28
N ILE A 50 -13.93 -7.62 -14.52
CA ILE A 50 -12.91 -7.99 -13.52
C ILE A 50 -12.19 -6.74 -13.02
N ILE A 51 -12.12 -6.61 -11.70
CA ILE A 51 -11.32 -5.60 -11.00
C ILE A 51 -10.24 -6.30 -10.16
N ALA A 52 -9.02 -5.81 -10.21
CA ALA A 52 -7.94 -6.22 -9.32
C ALA A 52 -7.31 -5.00 -8.65
N PHE A 53 -7.61 -4.83 -7.37
CA PHE A 53 -7.07 -3.76 -6.55
C PHE A 53 -5.72 -4.14 -5.94
N THR A 54 -4.79 -3.19 -5.97
CA THR A 54 -3.48 -3.27 -5.33
C THR A 54 -3.25 -2.04 -4.47
N PHE A 55 -2.29 -2.12 -3.55
CA PHE A 55 -2.00 -1.01 -2.63
C PHE A 55 -1.15 0.10 -3.27
N THR A 56 -0.31 -0.23 -4.26
CA THR A 56 0.58 0.72 -4.93
C THR A 56 0.58 0.55 -6.44
N ASP A 57 0.93 1.62 -7.18
CA ASP A 57 1.06 1.55 -8.64
C ASP A 57 2.18 0.61 -9.08
N MET A 58 3.24 0.47 -8.28
CA MET A 58 4.31 -0.48 -8.53
C MET A 58 3.78 -1.92 -8.45
N ALA A 59 3.01 -2.26 -7.40
CA ALA A 59 2.37 -3.57 -7.26
C ALA A 59 1.36 -3.83 -8.41
N ALA A 60 0.63 -2.80 -8.84
CA ALA A 60 -0.25 -2.89 -10.00
C ALA A 60 0.53 -3.23 -11.29
N GLY A 61 1.67 -2.60 -11.50
CA GLY A 61 2.57 -2.90 -12.63
C GLY A 61 3.08 -4.34 -12.61
N GLU A 62 3.48 -4.83 -11.44
CA GLU A 62 3.92 -6.21 -11.26
C GLU A 62 2.78 -7.20 -11.50
N LEU A 63 1.60 -6.95 -10.94
CA LEU A 63 0.42 -7.80 -11.13
C LEU A 63 0.01 -7.85 -12.61
N LYS A 64 -0.01 -6.71 -13.31
CA LYS A 64 -0.24 -6.64 -14.76
C LYS A 64 0.73 -7.52 -15.54
N SER A 65 2.02 -7.43 -15.22
CA SER A 65 3.06 -8.23 -15.88
C SER A 65 2.85 -9.74 -15.67
N ARG A 66 2.50 -10.15 -14.44
CA ARG A 66 2.25 -11.55 -14.10
C ARG A 66 0.99 -12.08 -14.79
N ILE A 67 -0.12 -11.33 -14.78
CA ILE A 67 -1.35 -11.74 -15.47
C ILE A 67 -1.10 -11.90 -16.97
N ARG A 68 -0.33 -10.99 -17.61
CA ARG A 68 0.04 -11.15 -19.02
C ARG A 68 0.80 -12.45 -19.28
N LYS A 69 1.73 -12.84 -18.42
CA LYS A 69 2.47 -14.10 -18.52
C LYS A 69 1.54 -15.31 -18.40
N GLU A 70 0.60 -15.27 -17.46
CA GLU A 70 -0.37 -16.35 -17.28
C GLU A 70 -1.32 -16.46 -18.47
N LEU A 71 -1.82 -15.35 -18.99
CA LEU A 71 -2.65 -15.35 -20.21
C LEU A 71 -1.86 -15.87 -21.43
N ALA A 72 -0.60 -15.48 -21.58
CA ALA A 72 0.26 -16.01 -22.65
C ALA A 72 0.44 -17.53 -22.54
N SER A 73 0.66 -18.06 -21.34
CA SER A 73 0.73 -19.50 -21.09
C SER A 73 -0.57 -20.21 -21.47
N LEU A 74 -1.72 -19.65 -21.07
CA LEU A 74 -3.03 -20.22 -21.42
C LEU A 74 -3.31 -20.19 -22.93
N ARG A 75 -2.81 -19.18 -23.64
CA ARG A 75 -2.88 -19.13 -25.10
C ARG A 75 -2.01 -20.21 -25.74
N GLU A 76 -0.79 -20.41 -25.26
CA GLU A 76 0.08 -21.48 -25.72
C GLU A 76 -0.54 -22.88 -25.47
N GLU A 77 -1.29 -23.02 -24.36
CA GLU A 77 -2.08 -24.21 -24.05
C GLU A 77 -3.34 -24.38 -24.93
N GLY A 78 -3.65 -23.38 -25.79
CA GLY A 78 -4.83 -23.40 -26.65
C GLY A 78 -6.17 -23.16 -25.91
N ARG A 79 -6.12 -22.60 -24.70
CA ARG A 79 -7.31 -22.35 -23.87
C ARG A 79 -7.98 -21.00 -24.12
N ILE A 80 -7.24 -20.05 -24.67
CA ILE A 80 -7.73 -18.71 -25.04
C ILE A 80 -7.08 -18.27 -26.34
N ASP A 81 -7.76 -17.43 -27.10
CA ASP A 81 -7.24 -16.82 -28.34
C ASP A 81 -6.51 -15.51 -28.09
N ASP A 82 -7.02 -14.68 -27.16
CA ASP A 82 -6.50 -13.35 -26.84
C ASP A 82 -5.82 -13.31 -25.47
N ALA A 83 -4.49 -13.18 -25.47
CA ALA A 83 -3.66 -13.03 -24.28
C ALA A 83 -3.48 -11.58 -23.80
N SER A 84 -4.20 -10.63 -24.38
CA SER A 84 -4.18 -9.23 -23.91
C SER A 84 -4.89 -9.08 -22.56
N LEU A 85 -4.53 -8.07 -21.78
CA LEU A 85 -5.27 -7.71 -20.56
C LEU A 85 -6.68 -7.19 -20.85
N GLY A 86 -6.92 -6.68 -22.07
CA GLY A 86 -8.19 -6.05 -22.43
C GLY A 86 -8.54 -4.91 -21.46
N GLU A 87 -9.79 -4.92 -21.02
CA GLU A 87 -10.35 -3.91 -20.10
C GLU A 87 -10.38 -4.37 -18.63
N ILE A 88 -9.59 -5.39 -18.26
CA ILE A 88 -9.40 -5.74 -16.83
C ILE A 88 -8.86 -4.51 -16.10
N TYR A 89 -9.58 -4.02 -15.10
CA TYR A 89 -9.01 -2.99 -14.26
C TYR A 89 -7.98 -3.58 -13.30
N ILE A 90 -6.75 -3.08 -13.35
CA ILE A 90 -5.67 -3.46 -12.43
C ILE A 90 -5.00 -2.16 -11.96
N GLY A 91 -5.15 -1.82 -10.69
CA GLY A 91 -4.64 -0.56 -10.16
C GLY A 91 -5.01 -0.32 -8.71
N THR A 92 -4.72 0.88 -8.22
CA THR A 92 -5.09 1.28 -6.85
C THR A 92 -6.59 1.60 -6.77
N ILE A 93 -7.16 1.46 -5.55
CA ILE A 93 -8.55 1.84 -5.28
C ILE A 93 -8.79 3.33 -5.59
N HIS A 94 -7.83 4.20 -5.28
CA HIS A 94 -7.93 5.64 -5.55
C HIS A 94 -8.02 5.95 -7.05
N SER A 95 -7.14 5.34 -7.86
CA SER A 95 -7.15 5.56 -9.31
C SER A 95 -8.45 5.04 -9.94
N PHE A 96 -8.94 3.89 -9.48
CA PHE A 96 -10.24 3.35 -9.89
C PHE A 96 -11.38 4.30 -9.53
N SER A 97 -11.38 4.78 -8.29
CA SER A 97 -12.44 5.66 -7.77
C SER A 97 -12.52 6.96 -8.56
N LEU A 98 -11.38 7.56 -8.87
CA LEU A 98 -11.34 8.77 -9.69
C LEU A 98 -11.87 8.53 -11.11
N GLN A 99 -11.44 7.44 -11.72
CA GLN A 99 -11.90 7.08 -13.08
C GLN A 99 -13.41 6.83 -13.11
N LEU A 100 -13.90 6.01 -12.19
CA LEU A 100 -15.33 5.68 -12.13
C LEU A 100 -16.18 6.92 -11.78
N LEU A 101 -15.75 7.74 -10.82
CA LEU A 101 -16.45 8.97 -10.42
C LEU A 101 -16.63 9.93 -11.61
N LYS A 102 -15.58 10.14 -12.41
CA LYS A 102 -15.64 10.97 -13.62
C LYS A 102 -16.49 10.37 -14.73
N GLU A 103 -16.62 9.05 -14.76
CA GLU A 103 -17.46 8.32 -15.73
C GLU A 103 -18.94 8.45 -15.38
N ILE A 104 -19.31 8.13 -14.13
CA ILE A 104 -20.71 8.07 -13.69
C ILE A 104 -21.31 9.42 -13.32
N HIS A 105 -20.47 10.41 -12.99
CA HIS A 105 -20.91 11.75 -12.59
C HIS A 105 -20.10 12.84 -13.30
N PRO A 106 -20.54 13.31 -14.47
CA PRO A 106 -19.76 14.20 -15.34
C PRO A 106 -19.31 15.51 -14.72
N SER A 107 -19.96 16.02 -13.66
CA SER A 107 -19.54 17.25 -12.96
C SER A 107 -18.14 17.14 -12.36
N TYR A 108 -17.72 15.92 -11.97
CA TYR A 108 -16.39 15.69 -11.39
C TYR A 108 -15.25 15.71 -12.44
N ARG A 109 -15.56 15.77 -13.74
CA ARG A 109 -14.52 15.90 -14.79
C ARG A 109 -13.70 17.18 -14.66
N ASN A 110 -14.30 18.21 -14.09
CA ASN A 110 -13.68 19.54 -13.88
C ASN A 110 -13.03 19.69 -12.50
N TYR A 111 -13.00 18.64 -11.68
CA TYR A 111 -12.34 18.69 -10.38
C TYR A 111 -10.84 18.43 -10.53
N ASP A 112 -10.04 19.32 -9.89
CA ASP A 112 -8.61 19.15 -9.76
C ASP A 112 -8.28 18.28 -8.54
N ILE A 113 -7.36 17.35 -8.71
CA ILE A 113 -6.82 16.57 -7.61
C ILE A 113 -5.68 17.36 -6.98
N ILE A 114 -5.78 17.58 -5.67
CA ILE A 114 -4.76 18.28 -4.90
C ILE A 114 -4.02 17.33 -3.98
N ASP A 115 -2.70 17.50 -3.91
CA ASP A 115 -1.84 16.80 -2.96
C ASP A 115 -1.88 17.47 -1.56
N GLU A 116 -1.23 16.84 -0.58
CA GLU A 116 -1.16 17.36 0.79
C GLU A 116 -0.51 18.76 0.85
N LYS A 117 0.45 19.06 -0.02
CA LYS A 117 1.12 20.36 -0.04
C LYS A 117 0.19 21.47 -0.50
N ARG A 118 -0.56 21.23 -1.58
CA ARG A 118 -1.56 22.18 -2.08
C ARG A 118 -2.73 22.33 -1.11
N GLN A 119 -3.17 21.22 -0.50
CA GLN A 119 -4.19 21.26 0.56
C GLN A 119 -3.71 22.11 1.73
N ALA A 120 -2.48 21.90 2.20
CA ALA A 120 -1.91 22.70 3.29
C ALA A 120 -1.81 24.18 2.93
N ALA A 121 -1.39 24.52 1.72
CA ALA A 121 -1.34 25.91 1.24
C ALA A 121 -2.72 26.58 1.26
N ILE A 122 -3.77 25.88 0.81
CA ILE A 122 -5.15 26.38 0.89
C ILE A 122 -5.54 26.63 2.35
N ILE A 123 -5.27 25.69 3.24
CA ILE A 123 -5.61 25.80 4.66
C ILE A 123 -4.85 26.96 5.33
N VAL A 124 -3.58 27.17 4.97
CA VAL A 124 -2.80 28.32 5.45
C VAL A 124 -3.43 29.65 5.01
N SER A 125 -3.76 29.77 3.71
CA SER A 125 -4.33 30.99 3.13
C SER A 125 -5.71 31.31 3.69
N LYS A 126 -6.48 30.30 4.10
CA LYS A 126 -7.85 30.38 4.61
C LYS A 126 -7.97 30.08 6.10
N TYR A 127 -6.88 30.22 6.85
CA TYR A 127 -6.80 29.83 8.26
C TYR A 127 -7.90 30.45 9.13
N LEU A 128 -8.12 31.76 9.00
CA LEU A 128 -9.17 32.48 9.75
C LEU A 128 -10.56 32.18 9.17
N ASP A 129 -10.68 32.09 7.86
CA ASP A 129 -11.95 31.81 7.18
C ASP A 129 -12.49 30.44 7.59
N PHE A 130 -11.63 29.48 7.82
CA PHE A 130 -12.00 28.14 8.33
C PHE A 130 -12.17 28.12 9.86
N GLY A 131 -11.91 29.22 10.58
CA GLY A 131 -12.05 29.28 12.03
C GLY A 131 -11.01 28.45 12.80
N LEU A 132 -9.85 28.17 12.22
CA LEU A 132 -8.82 27.34 12.83
C LEU A 132 -8.14 28.01 14.04
N ASP A 133 -8.22 29.33 14.14
CA ASP A 133 -7.78 30.12 15.29
C ASP A 133 -8.58 29.82 16.58
N LYS A 134 -9.79 29.28 16.46
CA LYS A 134 -10.65 28.88 17.57
C LYS A 134 -10.37 27.48 18.09
N LEU A 135 -9.65 26.66 17.34
CA LEU A 135 -9.32 25.28 17.74
C LEU A 135 -8.26 25.29 18.84
N GLN A 136 -8.59 24.67 19.96
CA GLN A 136 -7.72 24.59 21.13
C GLN A 136 -6.83 23.36 21.10
N GLY A 137 -5.72 23.39 21.85
CA GLY A 137 -4.86 22.21 22.07
C GLY A 137 -3.63 22.13 21.17
N ALA A 138 -3.37 23.14 20.32
CA ALA A 138 -2.14 23.26 19.57
C ALA A 138 -1.29 24.42 20.07
N ASN A 139 0.04 24.26 20.08
CA ASN A 139 0.97 25.28 20.59
C ASN A 139 1.39 26.30 19.53
N SER A 140 1.03 26.06 18.27
CA SER A 140 1.36 26.95 17.15
C SER A 140 0.34 26.80 16.00
N LYS A 141 0.27 27.83 15.14
CA LYS A 141 -0.54 27.84 13.92
C LYS A 141 -0.25 26.60 13.04
N ILE A 142 1.00 26.23 12.92
CA ILE A 142 1.44 25.08 12.08
C ILE A 142 0.97 23.76 12.68
N GLU A 143 1.07 23.62 14.00
CA GLU A 143 0.56 22.42 14.67
C GLU A 143 -0.97 22.31 14.49
N THR A 144 -1.70 23.42 14.57
CA THR A 144 -3.14 23.45 14.29
C THR A 144 -3.45 22.97 12.87
N ILE A 145 -2.74 23.49 11.88
CA ILE A 145 -2.93 23.10 10.46
C ILE A 145 -2.64 21.62 10.27
N ARG A 146 -1.51 21.12 10.78
CA ARG A 146 -1.16 19.71 10.69
C ARG A 146 -2.22 18.81 11.32
N ARG A 147 -2.65 19.12 12.54
CA ARG A 147 -3.71 18.37 13.24
C ARG A 147 -5.04 18.43 12.50
N PHE A 148 -5.37 19.56 11.88
CA PHE A 148 -6.58 19.70 11.10
C PHE A 148 -6.55 18.82 9.84
N ILE A 149 -5.43 18.79 9.11
CA ILE A 149 -5.24 17.88 7.95
C ILE A 149 -5.34 16.42 8.39
N GLU A 150 -4.67 16.03 9.46
CA GLU A 150 -4.77 14.67 10.01
C GLU A 150 -6.22 14.33 10.41
N THR A 151 -6.95 15.28 10.99
CA THR A 151 -8.37 15.10 11.33
C THR A 151 -9.23 14.89 10.09
N LEU A 152 -9.04 15.69 9.03
CA LEU A 152 -9.74 15.51 7.76
C LEU A 152 -9.48 14.13 7.17
N ASN A 153 -8.23 13.69 7.16
CA ASN A 153 -7.87 12.37 6.66
C ASN A 153 -8.56 11.23 7.45
N ILE A 154 -8.61 11.34 8.79
CA ILE A 154 -9.31 10.36 9.64
C ILE A 154 -10.82 10.37 9.33
N ILE A 155 -11.45 11.54 9.23
CA ILE A 155 -12.87 11.69 8.91
C ILE A 155 -13.21 10.93 7.61
N TYR A 156 -12.41 11.12 6.58
CA TYR A 156 -12.67 10.48 5.28
C TYR A 156 -12.36 8.98 5.28
N ARG A 157 -11.27 8.55 5.90
CA ARG A 157 -10.85 7.13 5.93
C ARG A 157 -11.72 6.26 6.82
N GLU A 158 -12.12 6.78 7.98
CA GLU A 158 -12.93 6.05 8.95
C GLU A 158 -14.44 6.28 8.77
N ASN A 159 -14.83 7.03 7.75
CA ASN A 159 -16.23 7.35 7.46
C ASN A 159 -16.97 7.98 8.66
N LEU A 160 -16.34 8.96 9.31
CA LEU A 160 -16.90 9.58 10.48
C LEU A 160 -17.93 10.65 10.10
N ASP A 161 -19.06 10.65 10.82
CA ASP A 161 -20.06 11.71 10.73
C ASP A 161 -19.60 12.88 11.60
N VAL A 162 -19.25 13.98 10.94
CA VAL A 162 -18.72 15.21 11.57
C VAL A 162 -19.74 15.83 12.52
N ASP A 163 -21.03 15.74 12.21
CA ASP A 163 -22.10 16.34 13.01
C ASP A 163 -22.26 15.67 14.38
N ASN A 164 -21.72 14.46 14.54
CA ASN A 164 -21.70 13.75 15.82
C ASN A 164 -20.51 14.13 16.73
N PHE A 165 -19.65 15.04 16.31
CA PHE A 165 -18.51 15.46 17.13
C PHE A 165 -18.96 16.37 18.29
N LYS A 166 -18.20 16.34 19.39
CA LYS A 166 -18.48 17.17 20.56
C LYS A 166 -17.98 18.62 20.43
N ASN A 167 -17.00 18.85 19.58
CA ASN A 167 -16.35 20.15 19.41
C ASN A 167 -17.01 20.91 18.27
N GLN A 168 -17.84 21.90 18.60
CA GLN A 168 -18.58 22.71 17.63
C GLN A 168 -17.66 23.54 16.73
N ASP A 169 -16.53 24.03 17.25
CA ASP A 169 -15.58 24.79 16.44
C ASP A 169 -14.93 23.91 15.38
N LEU A 170 -14.62 22.66 15.72
CA LEU A 170 -14.09 21.68 14.77
C LEU A 170 -15.14 21.34 13.69
N ILE A 171 -16.39 21.08 14.06
CA ILE A 171 -17.50 20.84 13.12
C ILE A 171 -17.58 22.00 12.12
N ASN A 172 -17.63 23.23 12.62
CA ASN A 172 -17.72 24.43 11.79
C ASN A 172 -16.51 24.56 10.85
N SER A 173 -15.30 24.30 11.34
CA SER A 173 -14.07 24.38 10.55
C SER A 173 -14.06 23.35 9.41
N VAL A 174 -14.50 22.11 9.68
CA VAL A 174 -14.59 21.06 8.67
C VAL A 174 -15.62 21.42 7.59
N HIS A 175 -16.80 21.88 7.98
CA HIS A 175 -17.83 22.31 7.03
C HIS A 175 -17.40 23.51 6.18
N GLN A 176 -16.73 24.50 6.76
CA GLN A 176 -16.20 25.64 6.00
C GLN A 176 -15.14 25.21 4.98
N TYR A 177 -14.22 24.32 5.37
CA TYR A 177 -13.25 23.73 4.46
C TYR A 177 -13.95 22.97 3.33
N GLN A 178 -14.86 22.05 3.65
CA GLN A 178 -15.60 21.24 2.67
C GLN A 178 -16.39 22.11 1.68
N ASN A 179 -17.05 23.14 2.17
CA ASN A 179 -17.78 24.10 1.31
C ASN A 179 -16.83 24.83 0.38
N PHE A 180 -15.69 25.30 0.88
CA PHE A 180 -14.71 26.04 0.07
C PHE A 180 -14.14 25.19 -1.07
N ILE A 181 -13.72 23.95 -0.80
CA ILE A 181 -13.11 23.10 -1.83
C ILE A 181 -14.10 22.61 -2.89
N LYS A 182 -15.38 22.45 -2.54
CA LYS A 182 -16.45 21.98 -3.45
C LYS A 182 -17.09 23.07 -4.26
N GLN A 183 -17.05 24.32 -3.80
CA GLN A 183 -17.68 25.46 -4.49
C GLN A 183 -16.84 25.98 -5.65
N ARG A 184 -17.51 26.33 -6.78
CA ARG A 184 -16.85 27.03 -7.88
C ARG A 184 -16.32 28.39 -7.42
N PRO A 185 -15.12 28.80 -7.89
CA PRO A 185 -14.33 28.21 -8.96
C PRO A 185 -13.38 27.07 -8.53
N ASN A 186 -13.32 26.70 -7.25
CA ASN A 186 -12.28 25.83 -6.70
C ASN A 186 -12.40 24.40 -7.27
N CYS A 187 -13.46 23.66 -6.95
CA CYS A 187 -13.67 22.28 -7.40
C CYS A 187 -12.43 21.37 -7.18
N PHE A 188 -12.00 21.24 -5.93
CA PHE A 188 -10.83 20.41 -5.55
C PHE A 188 -11.28 19.13 -4.87
N LEU A 189 -10.48 18.05 -5.04
CA LEU A 189 -10.57 16.82 -4.27
C LEU A 189 -9.18 16.38 -3.80
N THR A 190 -9.08 15.97 -2.56
CA THR A 190 -7.92 15.24 -2.05
C THR A 190 -8.04 13.75 -2.37
N PHE A 191 -6.95 12.99 -2.20
CA PHE A 191 -7.00 11.54 -2.44
C PHE A 191 -8.05 10.83 -1.58
N ASP A 192 -8.13 11.16 -0.28
CA ASP A 192 -9.09 10.52 0.62
C ASP A 192 -10.54 10.92 0.30
N GLU A 193 -10.78 12.13 -0.21
CA GLU A 193 -12.10 12.60 -0.63
C GLU A 193 -12.61 11.92 -1.89
N ILE A 194 -11.75 11.46 -2.79
CA ILE A 194 -12.16 10.77 -4.04
C ILE A 194 -13.02 9.55 -3.73
N ILE A 195 -12.58 8.71 -2.79
CA ILE A 195 -13.32 7.49 -2.42
C ILE A 195 -14.62 7.87 -1.69
N ALA A 196 -14.57 8.87 -0.82
CA ALA A 196 -15.74 9.36 -0.10
C ALA A 196 -16.82 9.90 -1.05
N GLU A 197 -16.45 10.70 -2.05
CA GLU A 197 -17.38 11.21 -3.05
C GLU A 197 -17.96 10.08 -3.91
N LEU A 198 -17.15 9.13 -4.36
CA LEU A 198 -17.63 7.99 -5.13
C LEU A 198 -18.64 7.16 -4.33
N THR A 199 -18.33 6.83 -3.08
CA THR A 199 -19.25 6.08 -2.22
C THR A 199 -20.57 6.83 -2.03
N SER A 200 -20.50 8.14 -1.76
CA SER A 200 -21.69 9.01 -1.60
C SER A 200 -22.56 9.04 -2.87
N VAL A 201 -21.95 9.16 -4.06
CA VAL A 201 -22.68 9.15 -5.33
C VAL A 201 -23.38 7.80 -5.58
N ILE A 202 -22.69 6.69 -5.28
CA ILE A 202 -23.28 5.33 -5.46
C ILE A 202 -24.41 5.10 -4.44
N GLU A 203 -24.23 5.52 -3.19
CA GLU A 203 -25.24 5.34 -2.13
C GLU A 203 -26.50 6.19 -2.35
N SER A 204 -26.33 7.43 -2.78
CA SER A 204 -27.43 8.36 -2.96
C SER A 204 -28.26 8.15 -4.23
N ASN A 205 -27.76 7.40 -5.20
CA ASN A 205 -28.42 7.18 -6.48
C ASN A 205 -28.58 5.70 -6.81
N GLU A 206 -29.81 5.20 -6.69
CA GLU A 206 -30.16 3.79 -6.91
C GLU A 206 -29.86 3.33 -8.35
N ALA A 207 -30.10 4.18 -9.36
CA ALA A 207 -29.84 3.83 -10.74
C ALA A 207 -28.34 3.69 -11.01
N ILE A 208 -27.53 4.60 -10.49
CA ILE A 208 -26.07 4.52 -10.57
C ILE A 208 -25.58 3.27 -9.83
N ARG A 209 -26.08 3.03 -8.62
CA ARG A 209 -25.72 1.84 -7.84
C ARG A 209 -26.00 0.56 -8.59
N ALA A 210 -27.20 0.41 -9.15
CA ALA A 210 -27.57 -0.77 -9.94
C ALA A 210 -26.68 -0.92 -11.18
N GLN A 211 -26.40 0.17 -11.89
CA GLN A 211 -25.50 0.17 -13.06
C GLN A 211 -24.10 -0.34 -12.69
N VAL A 212 -23.52 0.17 -11.62
CA VAL A 212 -22.19 -0.21 -11.17
C VAL A 212 -22.13 -1.66 -10.68
N GLN A 213 -23.12 -2.10 -9.88
CA GLN A 213 -23.21 -3.46 -9.36
C GLN A 213 -23.42 -4.51 -10.46
N ASN A 214 -24.08 -4.17 -11.54
CA ASN A 214 -24.30 -5.07 -12.69
C ASN A 214 -23.08 -5.16 -13.62
N ARG A 215 -22.16 -4.21 -13.53
CA ARG A 215 -20.98 -4.15 -14.42
C ARG A 215 -19.89 -5.14 -13.99
N PHE A 216 -19.66 -5.28 -12.70
CA PHE A 216 -18.54 -6.04 -12.17
C PHE A 216 -19.02 -7.37 -11.56
N THR A 217 -18.32 -8.45 -11.87
CA THR A 217 -18.64 -9.80 -11.40
C THR A 217 -17.56 -10.40 -10.52
N ASN A 218 -16.32 -9.90 -10.62
CA ASN A 218 -15.18 -10.39 -9.85
C ASN A 218 -14.31 -9.23 -9.38
N ILE A 219 -14.14 -9.10 -8.07
CA ILE A 219 -13.32 -8.09 -7.43
C ILE A 219 -12.22 -8.78 -6.64
N PHE A 220 -10.99 -8.56 -7.05
CA PHE A 220 -9.80 -9.05 -6.38
C PHE A 220 -9.18 -7.92 -5.57
N VAL A 221 -8.76 -8.19 -4.35
CA VAL A 221 -8.10 -7.21 -3.49
C VAL A 221 -6.83 -7.83 -2.92
N ASP A 222 -5.67 -7.36 -3.39
CA ASP A 222 -4.37 -7.74 -2.84
C ASP A 222 -4.03 -6.88 -1.62
N GLU A 223 -3.23 -7.39 -0.71
CA GLU A 223 -2.85 -6.75 0.56
C GLU A 223 -4.08 -6.26 1.37
N TYR A 224 -5.11 -7.09 1.45
CA TYR A 224 -6.39 -6.71 2.06
C TYR A 224 -6.28 -6.29 3.53
N GLN A 225 -5.23 -6.68 4.25
CA GLN A 225 -4.95 -6.21 5.62
C GLN A 225 -4.64 -4.71 5.70
N ASP A 226 -4.32 -4.07 4.57
CA ASP A 226 -3.98 -2.64 4.49
C ASP A 226 -5.16 -1.78 4.02
N VAL A 227 -6.33 -2.37 3.77
CA VAL A 227 -7.56 -1.69 3.37
C VAL A 227 -8.15 -0.93 4.57
N ASP A 228 -8.47 0.35 4.39
CA ASP A 228 -9.19 1.16 5.36
C ASP A 228 -10.73 0.96 5.28
N ASP A 229 -11.45 1.53 6.24
CA ASP A 229 -12.91 1.32 6.33
C ASP A 229 -13.68 1.93 5.15
N ARG A 230 -13.18 3.04 4.58
CA ARG A 230 -13.80 3.67 3.42
C ARG A 230 -13.57 2.87 2.14
N GLN A 231 -12.37 2.34 1.96
CA GLN A 231 -12.06 1.43 0.86
C GLN A 231 -12.91 0.16 0.94
N GLU A 232 -13.05 -0.39 2.14
CA GLU A 232 -13.91 -1.55 2.39
C GLU A 232 -15.38 -1.25 2.08
N GLN A 233 -15.89 -0.10 2.48
CA GLN A 233 -17.24 0.34 2.12
C GLN A 233 -17.43 0.39 0.59
N LEU A 234 -16.45 0.92 -0.14
CA LEU A 234 -16.51 0.93 -1.59
C LEU A 234 -16.55 -0.49 -2.19
N ILE A 235 -15.70 -1.40 -1.72
CA ILE A 235 -15.68 -2.80 -2.18
C ILE A 235 -17.04 -3.46 -1.94
N ARG A 236 -17.64 -3.24 -0.78
CA ARG A 236 -18.97 -3.75 -0.46
C ARG A 236 -20.07 -3.17 -1.34
N LEU A 237 -20.01 -1.86 -1.63
CA LEU A 237 -20.96 -1.21 -2.54
C LEU A 237 -20.84 -1.74 -3.97
N LEU A 238 -19.62 -1.91 -4.48
CA LEU A 238 -19.37 -2.43 -5.83
C LEU A 238 -19.86 -3.88 -5.98
N SER A 239 -19.76 -4.69 -4.93
CA SER A 239 -20.09 -6.10 -4.95
C SER A 239 -21.49 -6.42 -4.42
N ASN A 240 -22.24 -5.42 -3.95
CA ASN A 240 -23.47 -5.62 -3.18
C ASN A 240 -23.22 -6.60 -2.03
N ASP A 241 -22.26 -6.28 -1.16
CA ASP A 241 -21.83 -7.15 -0.06
C ASP A 241 -21.43 -8.57 -0.50
N GLY A 242 -20.85 -8.71 -1.70
CA GLY A 242 -20.46 -10.01 -2.26
C GLY A 242 -21.59 -10.86 -2.80
N GLN A 243 -22.75 -10.26 -3.07
CA GLN A 243 -23.93 -10.96 -3.63
C GLN A 243 -24.01 -10.88 -5.16
N THR A 244 -23.62 -9.75 -5.75
CA THR A 244 -23.63 -9.54 -7.22
C THR A 244 -22.27 -9.76 -7.85
N ALA A 245 -21.19 -9.50 -7.12
CA ALA A 245 -19.83 -9.79 -7.53
C ALA A 245 -19.11 -10.62 -6.48
N VAL A 246 -18.34 -11.59 -6.93
CA VAL A 246 -17.46 -12.39 -6.05
C VAL A 246 -16.29 -11.53 -5.60
N VAL A 247 -16.09 -11.42 -4.29
CA VAL A 247 -14.93 -10.75 -3.70
C VAL A 247 -13.88 -11.80 -3.31
N CYS A 248 -12.70 -11.68 -3.90
CA CYS A 248 -11.52 -12.48 -3.56
C CYS A 248 -10.50 -11.59 -2.86
N ALA A 249 -10.46 -11.64 -1.53
CA ALA A 249 -9.51 -10.91 -0.71
C ALA A 249 -8.26 -11.78 -0.45
N VAL A 250 -7.09 -11.19 -0.65
CA VAL A 250 -5.79 -11.83 -0.39
C VAL A 250 -4.99 -10.95 0.56
N GLY A 251 -4.52 -11.52 1.65
CA GLY A 251 -3.78 -10.74 2.63
C GLY A 251 -3.14 -11.59 3.73
N ASP A 252 -2.45 -10.90 4.63
CA ASP A 252 -1.80 -11.48 5.79
C ASP A 252 -1.93 -10.53 6.99
N ASP A 253 -2.74 -10.89 7.95
CA ASP A 253 -2.95 -10.09 9.17
C ASP A 253 -1.67 -9.89 9.99
N ASP A 254 -0.68 -10.79 9.88
CA ASP A 254 0.64 -10.64 10.51
C ASP A 254 1.50 -9.56 9.81
N GLN A 255 1.16 -9.16 8.59
CA GLN A 255 1.84 -8.11 7.82
C GLN A 255 1.12 -6.74 7.88
N ALA A 256 0.08 -6.59 8.69
CA ALA A 256 -0.68 -5.35 8.85
C ALA A 256 0.14 -4.29 9.61
N ILE A 257 1.01 -3.55 8.92
CA ILE A 257 1.90 -2.54 9.51
C ILE A 257 1.51 -1.09 9.16
N TYR A 258 0.45 -0.86 8.38
CA TYR A 258 0.02 0.46 7.91
C TYR A 258 -1.14 1.07 8.71
N ARG A 259 -1.35 0.65 9.96
CA ARG A 259 -2.38 1.23 10.83
C ARG A 259 -2.29 2.77 10.95
N PHE A 260 -1.07 3.32 10.93
CA PHE A 260 -0.84 4.76 10.96
C PHE A 260 -1.32 5.50 9.70
N ARG A 261 -1.67 4.76 8.63
CA ARG A 261 -2.30 5.28 7.41
C ARG A 261 -3.81 5.00 7.34
N GLY A 262 -4.43 4.58 8.45
CA GLY A 262 -5.85 4.25 8.51
C GLY A 262 -6.19 2.79 8.20
N ALA A 263 -5.22 1.95 7.84
CA ALA A 263 -5.46 0.53 7.62
C ALA A 263 -6.07 -0.13 8.85
N THR A 264 -7.12 -0.91 8.63
CA THR A 264 -7.89 -1.56 9.69
C THR A 264 -7.79 -3.08 9.57
N VAL A 265 -6.89 -3.68 10.36
CA VAL A 265 -6.72 -5.15 10.39
C VAL A 265 -8.03 -5.89 10.71
N THR A 266 -8.99 -5.23 11.36
CA THR A 266 -10.33 -5.77 11.61
C THR A 266 -11.00 -6.17 10.31
N ASN A 267 -10.72 -5.52 9.18
CA ASN A 267 -11.33 -5.84 7.89
C ASN A 267 -11.00 -7.28 7.45
N ILE A 268 -9.74 -7.70 7.53
CA ILE A 268 -9.38 -9.09 7.19
C ILE A 268 -9.86 -10.09 8.23
N LEU A 269 -9.82 -9.73 9.52
CA LEU A 269 -10.23 -10.60 10.62
C LEU A 269 -11.73 -10.89 10.65
N THR A 270 -12.55 -10.00 10.12
CA THR A 270 -14.02 -10.10 10.12
C THR A 270 -14.63 -10.25 8.74
N PHE A 271 -13.83 -10.57 7.72
CA PHE A 271 -14.28 -10.73 6.34
C PHE A 271 -15.43 -11.74 6.22
N GLU A 272 -15.31 -12.90 6.87
CA GLU A 272 -16.33 -13.96 6.85
C GLU A 272 -17.67 -13.54 7.48
N ASN A 273 -17.67 -12.48 8.31
CA ASN A 273 -18.89 -11.95 8.92
C ASN A 273 -19.62 -10.94 8.03
N ARG A 274 -18.92 -10.37 7.04
CA ARG A 274 -19.43 -9.30 6.17
C ARG A 274 -19.87 -9.78 4.81
N TYR A 275 -19.25 -10.85 4.33
CA TYR A 275 -19.53 -11.42 3.01
C TYR A 275 -20.21 -12.78 3.16
N PRO A 276 -21.22 -13.10 2.33
CA PRO A 276 -21.86 -14.42 2.36
C PRO A 276 -20.98 -15.48 1.69
N SER A 277 -21.19 -16.73 2.07
CA SER A 277 -20.59 -17.90 1.43
C SER A 277 -19.07 -17.79 1.24
N VAL A 278 -18.36 -17.37 2.29
CA VAL A 278 -16.91 -17.23 2.24
C VAL A 278 -16.21 -18.56 2.43
N LYS A 279 -15.34 -18.91 1.50
CA LYS A 279 -14.32 -19.95 1.70
C LYS A 279 -13.03 -19.30 2.18
N ARG A 280 -12.46 -19.77 3.29
CA ARG A 280 -11.13 -19.36 3.74
C ARG A 280 -10.11 -20.42 3.38
N ILE A 281 -9.04 -20.01 2.73
CA ILE A 281 -7.90 -20.85 2.36
C ILE A 281 -6.63 -20.22 2.88
N THR A 282 -5.77 -21.01 3.53
CA THR A 282 -4.51 -20.52 4.10
C THR A 282 -3.34 -21.04 3.28
N LEU A 283 -2.52 -20.13 2.74
CA LEU A 283 -1.27 -20.44 2.07
C LEU A 283 -0.13 -20.29 3.07
N SER A 284 0.29 -21.39 3.69
CA SER A 284 1.28 -21.40 4.79
C SER A 284 2.69 -21.76 4.35
N THR A 285 2.89 -22.20 3.09
CA THR A 285 4.20 -22.58 2.58
C THR A 285 4.99 -21.35 2.14
N ASN A 286 6.14 -21.11 2.78
CA ASN A 286 7.09 -20.06 2.38
C ASN A 286 8.14 -20.65 1.43
N PHE A 287 8.19 -20.13 0.20
CA PHE A 287 9.16 -20.52 -0.83
C PHE A 287 10.33 -19.55 -0.96
N ARG A 288 10.39 -18.53 -0.12
CA ARG A 288 11.33 -17.41 -0.24
C ARG A 288 12.51 -17.51 0.72
N SER A 289 12.21 -17.82 1.99
CA SER A 289 13.14 -17.64 3.10
C SER A 289 13.63 -18.98 3.61
N SER A 290 14.84 -18.98 4.22
CA SER A 290 15.37 -20.16 4.91
C SER A 290 14.51 -20.53 6.13
N HIS A 291 14.66 -21.75 6.59
CA HIS A 291 13.95 -22.28 7.77
C HIS A 291 14.16 -21.40 9.01
N ALA A 292 15.37 -20.95 9.27
CA ALA A 292 15.70 -20.12 10.44
C ALA A 292 14.96 -18.77 10.42
N ILE A 293 14.83 -18.13 9.26
CA ILE A 293 14.07 -16.88 9.10
C ILE A 293 12.59 -17.13 9.38
N VAL A 294 12.04 -18.23 8.85
CA VAL A 294 10.62 -18.59 9.04
C VAL A 294 10.33 -18.93 10.49
N GLU A 295 11.21 -19.64 11.20
CA GLU A 295 11.06 -19.95 12.61
C GLU A 295 11.05 -18.68 13.49
N ILE A 296 11.99 -17.76 13.26
CA ILE A 296 12.03 -16.48 13.97
C ILE A 296 10.76 -15.66 13.70
N ALA A 297 10.30 -15.59 12.46
CA ALA A 297 9.07 -14.90 12.12
C ALA A 297 7.85 -15.52 12.83
N ASN A 298 7.72 -16.85 12.81
CA ASN A 298 6.66 -17.56 13.53
C ASN A 298 6.73 -17.28 15.04
N ALA A 299 7.92 -17.32 15.64
CA ALA A 299 8.12 -17.03 17.07
C ALA A 299 7.72 -15.58 17.40
N ALA A 300 8.10 -14.62 16.55
CA ALA A 300 7.78 -13.21 16.74
C ALA A 300 6.26 -12.95 16.73
N VAL A 301 5.51 -13.58 15.82
CA VAL A 301 4.06 -13.37 15.69
C VAL A 301 3.21 -14.28 16.57
N SER A 302 3.76 -15.39 17.09
CA SER A 302 3.02 -16.35 17.94
C SER A 302 2.72 -15.84 19.36
N GLY A 303 3.21 -14.65 19.72
CA GLY A 303 3.02 -14.06 21.04
C GLY A 303 3.84 -14.74 22.13
N GLN A 304 4.92 -15.44 21.78
CA GLN A 304 5.94 -15.82 22.78
C GLN A 304 6.42 -14.56 23.48
N ARG A 305 6.39 -14.57 24.80
CA ARG A 305 6.80 -13.44 25.64
C ARG A 305 8.26 -13.11 25.38
N ILE A 306 8.54 -11.98 24.75
CA ILE A 306 9.85 -11.35 24.83
C ILE A 306 9.78 -10.41 26.05
N GLY A 307 10.23 -10.91 27.22
CA GLY A 307 10.15 -10.20 28.47
C GLY A 307 8.72 -10.19 29.09
N ARG A 308 8.36 -9.11 29.81
CA ARG A 308 7.08 -8.96 30.51
C ARG A 308 5.92 -8.45 29.63
N ARG A 309 6.13 -8.20 28.35
CA ARG A 309 5.11 -7.64 27.43
C ARG A 309 4.70 -8.66 26.37
N ASN A 310 3.41 -8.88 26.22
CA ASN A 310 2.87 -9.48 25.01
C ASN A 310 3.06 -8.47 23.86
N ILE A 311 3.90 -8.80 22.89
CA ILE A 311 4.22 -7.87 21.78
C ILE A 311 3.05 -7.72 20.82
N LEU A 312 2.23 -8.76 20.67
CA LEU A 312 1.02 -8.75 19.85
C LEU A 312 -0.12 -9.34 20.65
N GLY A 313 -1.26 -8.66 20.68
CA GLY A 313 -2.47 -9.18 21.30
C GLY A 313 -2.91 -10.46 20.59
N LEU A 314 -2.66 -11.60 21.18
CA LEU A 314 -3.01 -12.95 20.68
C LEU A 314 -4.47 -13.14 20.24
N HIS A 315 -5.38 -12.26 20.67
CA HIS A 315 -6.80 -12.34 20.41
C HIS A 315 -7.26 -11.77 19.05
N ARG A 316 -6.32 -11.30 18.20
CA ARG A 316 -6.62 -10.63 16.92
C ARG A 316 -5.78 -11.17 15.77
N ARG A 317 -5.47 -12.44 15.76
CA ARG A 317 -4.67 -13.08 14.73
C ARG A 317 -5.39 -14.30 14.19
N LEU A 318 -5.41 -14.47 12.86
CA LEU A 318 -5.90 -15.68 12.24
C LEU A 318 -4.91 -16.84 12.46
N PRO A 319 -5.40 -18.04 12.85
CA PRO A 319 -4.53 -19.19 13.11
C PRO A 319 -3.78 -19.61 11.85
N LYS A 320 -2.45 -19.50 11.88
CA LYS A 320 -1.56 -19.97 10.81
C LYS A 320 -0.13 -20.13 11.32
N THR A 321 0.62 -21.00 10.67
CA THR A 321 2.05 -21.22 10.91
C THR A 321 2.74 -21.41 9.58
N MET A 322 3.76 -20.59 9.30
CA MET A 322 4.55 -20.70 8.09
C MET A 322 5.45 -21.92 8.14
N LYS A 323 5.66 -22.55 6.97
CA LYS A 323 6.63 -23.63 6.77
C LYS A 323 7.56 -23.27 5.62
N ALA A 324 8.86 -23.29 5.84
CA ALA A 324 9.85 -23.13 4.78
C ALA A 324 9.90 -24.41 3.96
N GLN A 325 9.56 -24.34 2.68
CA GLN A 325 9.57 -25.51 1.79
C GLN A 325 10.10 -25.14 0.41
N HIS A 326 10.69 -26.10 -0.26
CA HIS A 326 11.04 -26.03 -1.68
C HIS A 326 10.47 -27.25 -2.41
N TYR A 327 10.29 -27.11 -3.73
CA TYR A 327 9.88 -28.24 -4.55
C TYR A 327 11.10 -29.04 -4.98
N ASN A 328 11.14 -30.32 -4.59
CA ASN A 328 12.17 -31.24 -5.01
C ASN A 328 11.73 -31.97 -6.29
N VAL A 329 12.40 -31.68 -7.40
CA VAL A 329 12.10 -32.27 -8.72
C VAL A 329 12.34 -33.79 -8.75
N ALA A 330 13.32 -34.27 -7.99
CA ALA A 330 13.68 -35.70 -7.98
C ALA A 330 12.63 -36.58 -7.27
N THR A 331 12.04 -36.05 -6.18
CA THR A 331 11.01 -36.75 -5.40
C THR A 331 9.60 -36.38 -5.84
N ASN A 332 9.45 -35.33 -6.67
CA ASN A 332 8.17 -34.76 -7.10
C ASN A 332 7.30 -34.32 -5.90
N GLN A 333 7.92 -33.80 -4.85
CA GLN A 333 7.26 -33.36 -3.60
C GLN A 333 7.80 -32.05 -3.10
N PHE A 334 6.98 -31.36 -2.26
CA PHE A 334 7.45 -30.24 -1.46
C PHE A 334 8.15 -30.78 -0.20
N GLU A 335 9.39 -30.38 -0.01
CA GLU A 335 10.24 -30.78 1.11
C GLU A 335 10.59 -29.58 1.99
N GLU A 336 10.80 -29.81 3.28
CA GLU A 336 11.20 -28.75 4.20
C GLU A 336 12.60 -28.24 3.85
N THR A 337 12.75 -26.90 3.85
CA THR A 337 14.04 -26.26 3.72
C THR A 337 14.75 -26.32 5.07
N MET A 338 15.88 -26.96 5.14
CA MET A 338 16.66 -27.10 6.36
C MET A 338 17.29 -25.75 6.78
N ALA A 339 17.44 -25.56 8.09
CA ALA A 339 18.20 -24.43 8.63
C ALA A 339 19.71 -24.65 8.45
N GLU A 340 20.42 -23.61 8.02
CA GLU A 340 21.86 -23.61 7.92
C GLU A 340 22.48 -22.73 9.02
N HIS A 341 23.63 -23.15 9.56
CA HIS A 341 24.34 -22.35 10.55
C HIS A 341 24.81 -21.04 9.93
N GLY A 342 24.42 -19.92 10.52
CA GLY A 342 24.75 -18.59 10.01
C GLY A 342 23.67 -17.93 9.15
N ASP A 343 22.51 -18.57 8.95
CA ASP A 343 21.36 -17.97 8.23
C ASP A 343 20.85 -16.69 8.90
N VAL A 344 20.93 -16.63 10.24
CA VAL A 344 20.49 -15.48 11.04
C VAL A 344 21.49 -15.17 12.14
N TRP A 345 21.88 -13.91 12.21
CA TRP A 345 22.79 -13.39 13.23
C TRP A 345 22.08 -12.33 14.08
N ASN A 346 22.29 -12.38 15.37
CA ASN A 346 21.90 -11.34 16.31
C ASN A 346 23.15 -10.66 16.84
N CYS A 347 23.38 -9.41 16.45
CA CYS A 347 24.57 -8.65 16.82
C CYS A 347 24.20 -7.45 17.68
N THR A 348 25.06 -7.13 18.65
CA THR A 348 24.93 -5.92 19.48
C THR A 348 26.21 -5.11 19.34
N PHE A 349 26.07 -3.80 19.14
CA PHE A 349 27.18 -2.89 18.92
C PHE A 349 27.22 -1.81 20.01
N SER A 350 28.41 -1.30 20.30
CA SER A 350 28.60 -0.23 21.28
C SER A 350 28.34 1.17 20.72
N SER A 351 28.30 1.31 19.39
CA SER A 351 28.02 2.56 18.69
C SER A 351 27.45 2.33 17.28
N GLU A 352 26.74 3.33 16.75
CA GLU A 352 26.23 3.33 15.37
C GLU A 352 27.35 3.17 14.34
N ASN A 353 28.51 3.76 14.60
CA ASN A 353 29.66 3.61 13.70
C ASN A 353 30.22 2.18 13.68
N GLN A 354 30.20 1.47 14.80
CA GLN A 354 30.62 0.07 14.85
C GLN A 354 29.63 -0.80 14.09
N GLU A 355 28.33 -0.55 14.23
CA GLU A 355 27.29 -1.21 13.47
C GLU A 355 27.47 -0.97 11.95
N ALA A 356 27.66 0.30 11.55
CA ALA A 356 27.86 0.67 10.14
C ALA A 356 29.10 0.01 9.53
N ASN A 357 30.22 -0.03 10.24
CA ASN A 357 31.42 -0.76 9.81
C ASN A 357 31.15 -2.24 9.60
N PHE A 358 30.48 -2.89 10.57
CA PHE A 358 30.13 -4.32 10.47
C PHE A 358 29.26 -4.60 9.26
N ILE A 359 28.22 -3.77 9.02
CA ILE A 359 27.33 -3.91 7.86
C ILE A 359 28.13 -3.80 6.57
N ALA A 360 29.00 -2.80 6.45
CA ALA A 360 29.83 -2.60 5.26
C ALA A 360 30.81 -3.76 5.02
N ASP A 361 31.43 -4.30 6.09
CA ASP A 361 32.28 -5.48 6.00
C ASP A 361 31.49 -6.68 5.46
N ARG A 362 30.29 -6.94 5.99
CA ARG A 362 29.44 -8.05 5.52
C ARG A 362 29.02 -7.90 4.09
N ILE A 363 28.67 -6.68 3.63
CA ILE A 363 28.32 -6.43 2.22
C ILE A 363 29.50 -6.78 1.31
N GLN A 364 30.71 -6.37 1.67
CA GLN A 364 31.91 -6.65 0.87
C GLN A 364 32.28 -8.14 0.85
N GLU A 365 32.12 -8.83 1.98
CA GLU A 365 32.40 -10.27 2.09
C GLU A 365 31.39 -11.14 1.31
N LEU A 366 30.14 -10.71 1.23
CA LEU A 366 29.08 -11.42 0.50
C LEU A 366 29.17 -11.20 -1.02
N LEU A 367 29.87 -10.16 -1.47
CA LEU A 367 29.95 -9.83 -2.88
C LEU A 367 30.60 -10.96 -3.69
N GLY A 368 29.97 -11.43 -4.75
CA GLY A 368 30.47 -12.48 -5.61
C GLY A 368 30.28 -13.91 -5.08
N ILE A 369 29.76 -14.10 -3.87
CA ILE A 369 29.43 -15.43 -3.37
C ILE A 369 28.41 -16.09 -4.33
N PRO A 370 28.60 -17.37 -4.70
CA PRO A 370 27.68 -18.08 -5.59
C PRO A 370 26.25 -18.09 -5.03
N TRP A 371 25.29 -17.63 -5.82
CA TRP A 371 23.90 -17.56 -5.49
C TRP A 371 23.04 -18.10 -6.62
N ASN A 372 22.10 -18.98 -6.30
CA ASN A 372 21.14 -19.49 -7.27
C ASN A 372 19.92 -18.58 -7.34
N SER A 373 19.84 -17.77 -8.38
CA SER A 373 18.71 -16.87 -8.64
C SER A 373 17.83 -17.47 -9.73
N ALA A 374 16.67 -18.00 -9.35
CA ALA A 374 15.67 -18.55 -10.27
C ALA A 374 16.23 -19.61 -11.25
N GLY A 375 17.11 -20.48 -10.76
CA GLY A 375 17.74 -21.52 -11.55
C GLY A 375 19.04 -21.11 -12.28
N THR A 376 19.46 -19.85 -12.14
CA THR A 376 20.72 -19.34 -12.69
C THR A 376 21.74 -19.13 -11.57
N LEU A 377 22.85 -19.84 -11.60
CA LEU A 377 23.95 -19.64 -10.67
C LEU A 377 24.75 -18.39 -11.07
N ARG A 378 24.83 -17.39 -10.17
CA ARG A 378 25.62 -16.18 -10.33
C ARG A 378 26.22 -15.72 -9.02
N GLY A 379 27.18 -14.81 -9.06
CA GLY A 379 27.64 -14.14 -7.85
C GLY A 379 26.63 -13.14 -7.30
N LEU A 380 26.56 -13.01 -5.97
CA LEU A 380 25.81 -11.95 -5.31
C LEU A 380 26.34 -10.57 -5.71
N SER A 381 25.43 -9.64 -5.93
CA SER A 381 25.69 -8.23 -6.25
C SER A 381 25.10 -7.31 -5.18
N TYR A 382 25.44 -6.03 -5.20
CA TYR A 382 24.84 -5.04 -4.31
C TYR A 382 23.32 -4.99 -4.41
N ALA A 383 22.75 -5.24 -5.59
CA ALA A 383 21.30 -5.25 -5.80
C ALA A 383 20.57 -6.40 -5.09
N ASP A 384 21.30 -7.41 -4.63
CA ASP A 384 20.74 -8.57 -3.91
C ASP A 384 20.69 -8.38 -2.40
N MET A 385 21.21 -7.25 -1.90
CA MET A 385 21.33 -6.94 -0.48
C MET A 385 20.43 -5.77 -0.10
N SER A 386 19.83 -5.82 1.09
CA SER A 386 18.98 -4.75 1.59
C SER A 386 19.22 -4.50 3.07
N ILE A 387 19.23 -3.22 3.46
CA ILE A 387 19.31 -2.78 4.85
C ILE A 387 17.95 -2.19 5.20
N LEU A 388 17.31 -2.71 6.24
CA LEU A 388 16.00 -2.24 6.70
C LEU A 388 16.17 -1.46 8.00
N CYS A 389 15.75 -0.20 8.01
CA CYS A 389 15.76 0.66 9.17
C CYS A 389 14.33 1.09 9.53
N ARG A 390 14.05 1.26 10.82
CA ARG A 390 12.75 1.73 11.31
C ARG A 390 12.45 3.17 10.86
N SER A 391 13.47 4.00 10.72
CA SER A 391 13.37 5.40 10.32
C SER A 391 14.63 5.78 9.54
N LEU A 392 14.49 6.71 8.58
CA LEU A 392 15.62 7.27 7.85
C LEU A 392 16.64 7.97 8.76
N ASN A 393 16.24 8.42 9.94
CA ASN A 393 17.17 9.03 10.92
C ASN A 393 18.28 8.07 11.37
N TYR A 394 18.04 6.76 11.30
CA TYR A 394 19.03 5.74 11.68
C TYR A 394 19.97 5.35 10.52
N THR A 395 19.78 5.90 9.32
CA THR A 395 20.59 5.50 8.17
C THR A 395 21.90 6.28 8.05
N LYS A 396 22.06 7.44 8.74
CA LYS A 396 23.17 8.35 8.50
C LYS A 396 24.53 7.71 8.68
N ALA A 397 24.79 7.06 9.83
CA ALA A 397 26.07 6.40 10.08
C ALA A 397 26.38 5.31 9.04
N ILE A 398 25.33 4.59 8.61
CA ILE A 398 25.45 3.52 7.59
C ILE A 398 25.78 4.14 6.23
N THR A 399 25.06 5.17 5.80
CA THR A 399 25.31 5.82 4.50
C THR A 399 26.68 6.49 4.45
N ASP A 400 27.10 7.19 5.53
CA ASP A 400 28.41 7.80 5.62
C ASP A 400 29.54 6.75 5.47
N GLU A 401 29.36 5.55 6.04
CA GLU A 401 30.33 4.47 5.92
C GLU A 401 30.31 3.80 4.53
N LEU A 402 29.12 3.62 3.92
CA LEU A 402 29.01 3.11 2.56
C LEU A 402 29.67 4.07 1.55
N ASP A 403 29.44 5.38 1.71
CA ASP A 403 30.08 6.42 0.88
C ASP A 403 31.61 6.39 1.05
N ARG A 404 32.10 6.29 2.30
CA ARG A 404 33.56 6.20 2.60
C ARG A 404 34.22 5.01 1.89
N ARG A 405 33.48 3.90 1.72
CA ARG A 405 33.98 2.67 1.06
C ARG A 405 33.62 2.60 -0.43
N ASN A 406 32.95 3.61 -1.00
CA ASN A 406 32.45 3.62 -2.38
C ASN A 406 31.51 2.41 -2.66
N ILE A 407 30.69 2.02 -1.70
CA ILE A 407 29.66 0.97 -1.85
C ILE A 407 28.40 1.65 -2.38
N PRO A 408 27.92 1.30 -3.59
CA PRO A 408 26.71 1.92 -4.15
C PRO A 408 25.45 1.48 -3.41
N TYR A 409 24.54 2.42 -3.16
CA TYR A 409 23.25 2.16 -2.53
C TYR A 409 22.15 3.08 -3.04
N ILE A 410 20.90 2.70 -2.78
CA ILE A 410 19.70 3.52 -3.05
C ILE A 410 18.85 3.57 -1.78
N ILE A 411 18.49 4.76 -1.33
CA ILE A 411 17.57 4.95 -0.21
C ILE A 411 16.13 5.01 -0.76
N LYS A 412 15.32 4.01 -0.43
CA LYS A 412 13.88 4.04 -0.74
C LYS A 412 13.15 4.87 0.32
N GLY A 413 12.25 5.76 -0.13
CA GLY A 413 11.54 6.69 0.75
C GLY A 413 12.36 7.93 1.14
N SER A 414 13.54 8.13 0.53
CA SER A 414 14.22 9.41 0.59
C SER A 414 13.43 10.47 -0.16
N LYS A 415 13.75 11.72 0.17
CA LYS A 415 13.18 12.94 -0.38
C LYS A 415 13.05 12.85 -1.91
N GLY A 416 11.93 13.38 -2.45
CA GLY A 416 11.69 13.34 -3.90
C GLY A 416 12.75 14.09 -4.73
N LEU A 417 12.67 13.95 -6.05
CA LEU A 417 13.59 14.58 -7.01
C LEU A 417 13.85 16.06 -6.71
N PHE A 418 12.81 16.80 -6.31
CA PHE A 418 12.89 18.22 -5.98
C PHE A 418 13.67 18.56 -4.70
N GLU A 419 14.09 17.56 -3.96
CA GLU A 419 14.86 17.76 -2.72
C GLU A 419 16.35 17.43 -2.88
N SER A 420 16.77 16.93 -4.05
CA SER A 420 18.20 16.78 -4.37
C SER A 420 18.88 18.15 -4.50
N ALA A 421 20.14 18.24 -4.14
CA ALA A 421 20.89 19.51 -4.16
C ALA A 421 20.92 20.12 -5.57
N GLU A 422 21.08 19.29 -6.60
CA GLU A 422 21.15 19.71 -7.99
C GLU A 422 19.80 20.30 -8.47
N ILE A 423 18.71 19.66 -8.14
CA ILE A 423 17.36 20.13 -8.51
C ILE A 423 16.98 21.38 -7.74
N LYS A 424 17.39 21.51 -6.48
CA LYS A 424 17.22 22.76 -5.70
C LYS A 424 17.91 23.94 -6.35
N VAL A 425 19.13 23.74 -6.87
CA VAL A 425 19.85 24.80 -7.61
C VAL A 425 19.09 25.18 -8.89
N VAL A 426 18.62 24.20 -9.65
CA VAL A 426 17.82 24.44 -10.86
C VAL A 426 16.50 25.13 -10.51
N HIS A 427 15.80 24.67 -9.47
CA HIS A 427 14.56 25.30 -8.99
C HIS A 427 14.79 26.75 -8.54
N ALA A 428 15.85 27.00 -7.74
CA ALA A 428 16.22 28.35 -7.31
C ALA A 428 16.54 29.27 -8.51
N ALA A 429 17.22 28.75 -9.54
CA ALA A 429 17.51 29.51 -10.76
C ALA A 429 16.20 29.88 -11.51
N PHE A 430 15.23 28.98 -11.62
CA PHE A 430 13.92 29.29 -12.21
C PHE A 430 13.15 30.31 -11.37
N CYS A 431 13.18 30.20 -10.04
CA CYS A 431 12.55 31.17 -9.16
C CYS A 431 13.17 32.57 -9.31
N LEU A 432 14.49 32.66 -9.40
CA LEU A 432 15.21 33.92 -9.66
C LEU A 432 14.89 34.53 -11.04
N LEU A 433 14.70 33.70 -12.06
CA LEU A 433 14.27 34.16 -13.39
C LEU A 433 12.84 34.69 -13.39
N PHE A 434 11.99 34.13 -12.55
CA PHE A 434 10.60 34.58 -12.42
C PHE A 434 10.48 35.79 -11.48
N ASP A 435 11.24 35.79 -10.38
CA ASP A 435 11.28 36.86 -9.40
C ASP A 435 12.74 37.15 -9.01
N SER A 436 13.28 38.30 -9.45
CA SER A 436 14.66 38.72 -9.21
C SER A 436 14.97 38.99 -7.71
N GLN A 437 13.99 39.03 -6.85
CA GLN A 437 14.16 39.20 -5.40
C GLN A 437 14.09 37.86 -4.63
N TYR A 438 13.97 36.73 -5.34
CA TYR A 438 13.98 35.43 -4.71
C TYR A 438 15.27 35.17 -3.94
N VAL A 439 15.14 34.97 -2.64
CA VAL A 439 16.25 34.58 -1.76
C VAL A 439 16.07 33.07 -1.47
N THR A 440 17.13 32.30 -1.80
CA THR A 440 17.14 30.86 -1.43
C THR A 440 17.04 30.74 0.10
N PRO A 441 16.04 30.05 0.61
CA PRO A 441 15.92 29.83 2.06
C PRO A 441 17.13 29.05 2.58
N ASP A 442 17.58 29.38 3.81
CA ASP A 442 18.67 28.68 4.48
C ASP A 442 18.33 27.17 4.58
N PRO A 443 19.23 26.26 4.13
CA PRO A 443 19.01 24.82 4.23
C PRO A 443 18.72 24.32 5.65
N ASN A 444 19.20 25.04 6.68
CA ASN A 444 18.92 24.73 8.08
C ASN A 444 17.57 25.27 8.58
N GLN A 445 16.94 26.19 7.84
CA GLN A 445 15.58 26.68 8.05
C GLN A 445 14.54 25.91 7.22
N PHE A 446 14.96 24.98 6.37
CA PHE A 446 14.10 24.12 5.54
C PHE A 446 13.24 23.11 6.36
N ASP A 447 13.28 23.20 7.66
CA ASP A 447 12.33 22.54 8.52
C ASP A 447 10.94 23.17 8.32
N ARG A 448 10.11 22.52 7.49
CA ARG A 448 8.64 22.58 7.46
C ARG A 448 7.96 23.96 7.35
N TYR A 449 8.65 25.06 7.55
CA TYR A 449 8.09 26.41 7.74
C TYR A 449 8.07 27.28 6.46
N THR A 450 9.12 27.22 5.66
CA THR A 450 9.30 28.11 4.49
C THR A 450 8.29 27.87 3.38
N PHE A 451 7.82 26.64 3.21
CA PHE A 451 6.79 26.33 2.22
C PHE A 451 5.44 27.00 2.54
N TYR A 452 5.14 27.20 3.80
CA TYR A 452 3.90 27.86 4.27
C TYR A 452 3.98 29.38 4.21
N ASP A 453 5.14 29.96 4.46
CA ASP A 453 5.34 31.42 4.43
C ASP A 453 5.28 31.96 3.00
N GLU A 454 5.79 31.25 2.00
CA GLU A 454 5.68 31.64 0.59
C GLU A 454 4.24 31.59 0.07
N ALA A 455 3.45 30.61 0.51
CA ALA A 455 2.05 30.52 0.13
C ALA A 455 1.19 31.61 0.83
N ALA A 456 1.62 32.10 1.99
CA ALA A 456 0.91 33.13 2.76
C ALA A 456 1.23 34.57 2.30
N THR A 457 2.31 34.78 1.53
CA THR A 457 2.76 36.12 1.09
C THR A 457 2.35 36.49 -0.33
N ARG A 458 1.68 35.64 -1.06
CA ARG A 458 1.10 35.95 -2.37
C ARG A 458 -0.40 36.23 -2.23
N ASP A 459 -0.74 37.51 -2.11
CA ASP A 459 -2.08 38.05 -2.44
C ASP A 459 -2.32 38.04 -3.95
#